data_58d241d4e9533f8e80c5ac120e2d8f12
#
_entry.id   58d241d4e9533f8e80c5ac120e2d8f12
#
_cell.length_a   1.000
_cell.length_b   1.000
_cell.length_c   1.000
_cell.angle_alpha   90.00
_cell.angle_beta   90.00
_cell.angle_gamma   90.00
#
_symmetry.space_group_name_H-M   'P 1'
#
loop_
_entity.id
_entity.type
_entity.pdbx_description
1 polymer ?
#
loop_
_entity_poly.entity_id
_entity_poly.type
_entity_poly.pdbx_seq_one_letter_code
_entity_poly.pdbx_strand_id
1 'polypeptide(L)'
;MYETNKRETSEEALAYNEFSKKLEAFKNVYATDRKKAKIIYKEEPKILIALHIKGVAPLRTNKLLEDIEAFYKELKAKPDLLTPLNKLKITAEHIETQLTAIADVKQAEATYVLERGESQQATKDKDAAFAAFEKWVREFYAIAKIALEDKPQLLESIGKFVRS
;
A
#
# COMPACT_ATOMS: atom_id res chain seq x y z
N MET A 1 -8.42 -20.37 10.34
CA MET A 1 -8.77 -19.74 9.06
C MET A 1 -9.46 -18.37 9.21
N TYR A 2 -10.58 -18.25 9.92
CA TYR A 2 -11.22 -16.95 10.19
C TYR A 2 -10.30 -16.00 10.96
N GLU A 3 -9.68 -16.42 12.04
CA GLU A 3 -8.74 -15.64 12.84
C GLU A 3 -7.50 -15.25 12.04
N THR A 4 -7.00 -16.12 11.17
CA THR A 4 -5.89 -15.84 10.25
C THR A 4 -6.26 -14.69 9.31
N ASN A 5 -7.41 -14.78 8.62
CA ASN A 5 -7.88 -13.73 7.73
C ASN A 5 -8.05 -12.38 8.44
N LYS A 6 -8.58 -12.38 9.68
CA LYS A 6 -8.73 -11.16 10.49
C LYS A 6 -7.38 -10.55 10.85
N ARG A 7 -6.38 -11.38 11.19
CA ARG A 7 -5.01 -10.95 11.49
C ARG A 7 -4.37 -10.32 10.26
N GLU A 8 -4.36 -11.01 9.12
CA GLU A 8 -3.78 -10.52 7.86
C GLU A 8 -4.41 -9.19 7.41
N THR A 9 -5.73 -9.04 7.53
CA THR A 9 -6.42 -7.78 7.24
C THR A 9 -5.97 -6.64 8.16
N SER A 10 -5.70 -6.95 9.44
CA SER A 10 -5.18 -5.96 10.40
C SER A 10 -3.74 -5.57 10.09
N GLU A 11 -2.89 -6.54 9.73
CA GLU A 11 -1.48 -6.33 9.36
C GLU A 11 -1.38 -5.49 8.07
N GLU A 12 -2.19 -5.77 7.05
CA GLU A 12 -2.32 -4.92 5.85
C GLU A 12 -2.69 -3.48 6.20
N ALA A 13 -3.69 -3.28 7.07
CA ALA A 13 -4.13 -1.94 7.45
C ALA A 13 -3.03 -1.16 8.20
N LEU A 14 -2.27 -1.82 9.07
CA LEU A 14 -1.14 -1.22 9.78
C LEU A 14 -0.01 -0.84 8.81
N ALA A 15 0.36 -1.74 7.90
CA ALA A 15 1.39 -1.49 6.89
C ALA A 15 1.00 -0.33 5.95
N TYR A 16 -0.28 -0.27 5.52
CA TYR A 16 -0.80 0.85 4.75
C TYR A 16 -0.71 2.18 5.49
N ASN A 17 -1.10 2.21 6.76
CA ASN A 17 -1.05 3.42 7.58
C ASN A 17 0.39 3.92 7.76
N GLU A 18 1.35 3.01 7.98
CA GLU A 18 2.76 3.36 8.08
C GLU A 18 3.31 3.93 6.78
N PHE A 19 3.08 3.24 5.65
CA PHE A 19 3.45 3.71 4.32
C PHE A 19 2.85 5.09 4.01
N SER A 20 1.54 5.24 4.21
CA SER A 20 0.82 6.48 3.91
C SER A 20 1.34 7.66 4.74
N LYS A 21 1.60 7.45 6.03
CA LYS A 21 2.14 8.47 6.93
C LYS A 21 3.55 8.92 6.53
N LYS A 22 4.44 7.96 6.22
CA LYS A 22 5.80 8.26 5.74
C LYS A 22 5.77 9.00 4.41
N LEU A 23 4.94 8.55 3.47
CA LEU A 23 4.79 9.16 2.16
C LEU A 23 4.29 10.61 2.26
N GLU A 24 3.27 10.88 3.07
CA GLU A 24 2.74 12.24 3.25
C GLU A 24 3.76 13.18 3.89
N ALA A 25 4.45 12.75 4.94
CA ALA A 25 5.50 13.53 5.57
C ALA A 25 6.60 13.89 4.55
N PHE A 26 7.01 12.92 3.74
CA PHE A 26 8.03 13.09 2.72
C PHE A 26 7.59 14.02 1.58
N LYS A 27 6.36 13.88 1.09
CA LYS A 27 5.77 14.78 0.09
C LYS A 27 5.75 16.23 0.53
N ASN A 28 5.45 16.50 1.79
CA ASN A 28 5.39 17.86 2.34
C ASN A 28 6.77 18.53 2.35
N VAL A 29 7.82 17.79 2.71
CA VAL A 29 9.21 18.27 2.64
C VAL A 29 9.59 18.57 1.19
N TYR A 30 9.39 17.60 0.30
CA TYR A 30 9.69 17.77 -1.12
C TYR A 30 8.94 18.94 -1.75
N ALA A 31 7.66 19.11 -1.47
CA ALA A 31 6.87 20.22 -2.00
C ALA A 31 7.48 21.59 -1.64
N THR A 32 8.02 21.70 -0.42
CA THR A 32 8.72 22.89 0.06
C THR A 32 10.05 23.07 -0.67
N ASP A 33 10.86 22.03 -0.76
CA ASP A 33 12.18 22.10 -1.42
C ASP A 33 12.05 22.36 -2.91
N ARG A 34 11.06 21.74 -3.56
CA ARG A 34 10.71 22.00 -4.96
C ARG A 34 10.33 23.47 -5.22
N LYS A 35 9.54 24.07 -4.30
CA LYS A 35 9.20 25.50 -4.39
C LYS A 35 10.45 26.38 -4.29
N LYS A 36 11.33 26.10 -3.32
CA LYS A 36 12.58 26.82 -3.12
C LYS A 36 13.48 26.74 -4.36
N ALA A 37 13.67 25.53 -4.92
CA ALA A 37 14.46 25.34 -6.14
C ALA A 37 13.86 26.04 -7.35
N LYS A 38 12.53 26.04 -7.52
CA LYS A 38 11.85 26.78 -8.59
C LYS A 38 12.02 28.29 -8.49
N ILE A 39 12.10 28.84 -7.29
CA ILE A 39 12.36 30.27 -7.09
C ILE A 39 13.78 30.62 -7.50
N ILE A 40 14.77 29.80 -7.10
CA ILE A 40 16.18 30.04 -7.43
C ILE A 40 16.43 29.92 -8.93
N TYR A 41 15.85 28.90 -9.60
CA TYR A 41 16.12 28.58 -11.00
C TYR A 41 15.00 28.99 -11.96
N LYS A 42 14.16 29.98 -11.57
CA LYS A 42 13.00 30.41 -12.39
C LYS A 42 13.36 30.82 -13.82
N GLU A 43 14.52 31.44 -14.03
CA GLU A 43 15.00 31.90 -15.34
C GLU A 43 15.84 30.83 -16.07
N GLU A 44 16.01 29.65 -15.49
CA GLU A 44 16.88 28.59 -16.00
C GLU A 44 16.10 27.29 -16.32
N PRO A 45 15.30 27.28 -17.39
CA PRO A 45 14.42 26.15 -17.72
C PRO A 45 15.18 24.84 -17.95
N LYS A 46 16.45 24.88 -18.35
CA LYS A 46 17.29 23.67 -18.50
C LYS A 46 17.59 23.03 -17.15
N ILE A 47 17.83 23.82 -16.10
CA ILE A 47 18.06 23.33 -14.75
C ILE A 47 16.76 22.77 -14.18
N LEU A 48 15.62 23.44 -14.38
CA LEU A 48 14.31 22.91 -13.95
C LEU A 48 13.98 21.53 -14.57
N ILE A 49 14.39 21.30 -15.82
CA ILE A 49 14.25 20.00 -16.48
C ILE A 49 15.21 18.98 -15.85
N ALA A 50 16.50 19.33 -15.70
CA ALA A 50 17.51 18.44 -15.12
C ALA A 50 17.17 18.01 -13.69
N LEU A 51 16.57 18.91 -12.91
CA LEU A 51 16.10 18.63 -11.56
C LEU A 51 14.71 17.93 -11.49
N HIS A 52 14.11 17.59 -12.60
CA HIS A 52 12.77 16.98 -12.69
C HIS A 52 11.65 17.80 -12.02
N ILE A 53 11.79 19.14 -11.97
CA ILE A 53 10.83 20.03 -11.30
C ILE A 53 10.09 20.98 -12.25
N LYS A 54 10.32 20.89 -13.55
CA LYS A 54 9.57 21.68 -14.54
C LYS A 54 8.10 21.27 -14.57
N GLY A 55 7.19 22.25 -14.65
CA GLY A 55 5.75 22.01 -14.72
C GLY A 55 5.12 21.59 -13.38
N VAL A 56 4.11 20.75 -13.41
CA VAL A 56 3.36 20.24 -12.24
C VAL A 56 3.97 18.93 -11.76
N ALA A 57 3.90 18.66 -10.44
CA ALA A 57 4.34 17.38 -9.90
C ALA A 57 3.41 16.24 -10.38
N PRO A 58 3.94 15.03 -10.64
CA PRO A 58 3.12 13.89 -11.00
C PRO A 58 2.11 13.52 -9.91
N LEU A 59 0.92 13.09 -10.34
CA LEU A 59 -0.11 12.60 -9.40
C LEU A 59 0.11 11.13 -9.01
N ARG A 60 0.72 10.33 -9.90
CA ARG A 60 1.00 8.91 -9.64
C ARG A 60 2.17 8.78 -8.67
N THR A 61 1.96 8.06 -7.58
CA THR A 61 2.93 7.91 -6.48
C THR A 61 4.29 7.43 -6.97
N ASN A 62 4.35 6.37 -7.77
CA ASN A 62 5.62 5.83 -8.27
C ASN A 62 6.39 6.85 -9.09
N LYS A 63 5.72 7.55 -10.02
CA LYS A 63 6.36 8.58 -10.83
C LYS A 63 6.81 9.77 -9.98
N LEU A 64 6.03 10.14 -8.99
CA LEU A 64 6.41 11.19 -8.04
C LEU A 64 7.65 10.78 -7.24
N LEU A 65 7.74 9.55 -6.73
CA LEU A 65 8.90 9.06 -6.00
C LEU A 65 10.17 9.01 -6.88
N GLU A 66 10.03 8.61 -8.15
CA GLU A 66 11.12 8.66 -9.12
C GLU A 66 11.64 10.11 -9.33
N ASP A 67 10.74 11.07 -9.56
CA ASP A 67 11.11 12.46 -9.78
C ASP A 67 11.74 13.09 -8.51
N ILE A 68 11.25 12.73 -7.33
CA ILE A 68 11.83 13.20 -6.06
C ILE A 68 13.24 12.63 -5.86
N GLU A 69 13.42 11.33 -6.11
CA GLU A 69 14.71 10.68 -6.00
C GLU A 69 15.73 11.29 -6.99
N ALA A 70 15.29 11.51 -8.23
CA ALA A 70 16.11 12.18 -9.25
C ALA A 70 16.49 13.60 -8.83
N PHE A 71 15.57 14.37 -8.26
CA PHE A 71 15.82 15.72 -7.76
C PHE A 71 16.95 15.76 -6.73
N TYR A 72 16.87 14.93 -5.69
CA TYR A 72 17.91 14.92 -4.64
C TYR A 72 19.24 14.30 -5.12
N LYS A 73 19.21 13.29 -5.98
CA LYS A 73 20.41 12.70 -6.60
C LYS A 73 21.14 13.71 -7.50
N GLU A 74 20.42 14.46 -8.31
CA GLU A 74 21.00 15.51 -9.15
C GLU A 74 21.63 16.62 -8.32
N LEU A 75 20.99 17.06 -7.25
CA LEU A 75 21.56 18.05 -6.33
C LEU A 75 22.79 17.52 -5.60
N LYS A 76 22.81 16.24 -5.24
CA LYS A 76 23.99 15.59 -4.63
C LYS A 76 25.16 15.51 -5.61
N ALA A 77 24.87 15.17 -6.87
CA ALA A 77 25.87 15.00 -7.92
C ALA A 77 26.47 16.31 -8.44
N LYS A 78 25.75 17.43 -8.28
CA LYS A 78 26.10 18.74 -8.85
C LYS A 78 26.16 19.82 -7.77
N PRO A 79 27.30 19.99 -7.07
CA PRO A 79 27.46 20.99 -6.01
C PRO A 79 27.16 22.42 -6.46
N ASP A 80 27.39 22.74 -7.74
CA ASP A 80 27.09 24.06 -8.32
C ASP A 80 25.59 24.35 -8.27
N LEU A 81 24.74 23.34 -8.42
CA LEU A 81 23.28 23.48 -8.29
C LEU A 81 22.84 23.49 -6.82
N LEU A 82 23.62 22.93 -5.92
CA LEU A 82 23.29 22.93 -4.50
C LEU A 82 23.65 24.25 -3.82
N THR A 83 24.79 24.84 -4.17
CA THR A 83 25.33 26.05 -3.53
C THR A 83 24.32 27.21 -3.41
N PRO A 84 23.56 27.57 -4.46
CA PRO A 84 22.54 28.63 -4.35
C PRO A 84 21.38 28.26 -3.41
N LEU A 85 21.11 26.96 -3.21
CA LEU A 85 20.01 26.45 -2.38
C LEU A 85 20.36 26.41 -0.89
N ASN A 86 21.65 26.44 -0.52
CA ASN A 86 22.10 26.41 0.87
C ASN A 86 21.49 27.53 1.72
N LYS A 87 21.33 28.74 1.14
CA LYS A 87 20.66 29.87 1.83
C LYS A 87 19.20 29.63 2.18
N LEU A 88 18.56 28.64 1.50
CA LEU A 88 17.18 28.19 1.76
C LEU A 88 17.13 26.89 2.57
N LYS A 89 18.24 26.53 3.23
CA LYS A 89 18.39 25.33 4.07
C LYS A 89 18.25 24.01 3.31
N ILE A 90 18.55 24.00 2.01
CA ILE A 90 18.77 22.75 1.27
C ILE A 90 20.28 22.56 1.22
N THR A 91 20.80 21.81 2.18
CA THR A 91 22.23 21.53 2.37
C THR A 91 22.57 20.10 1.96
N ALA A 92 23.84 19.75 1.88
CA ALA A 92 24.27 18.37 1.62
C ALA A 92 23.71 17.40 2.68
N GLU A 93 23.73 17.77 3.96
CA GLU A 93 23.16 16.97 5.05
C GLU A 93 21.63 16.78 4.88
N HIS A 94 20.93 17.86 4.51
CA HIS A 94 19.49 17.77 4.21
C HIS A 94 19.22 16.79 3.07
N ILE A 95 20.02 16.82 1.99
CA ILE A 95 19.89 15.89 0.87
C ILE A 95 20.10 14.44 1.31
N GLU A 96 21.13 14.15 2.11
CA GLU A 96 21.35 12.80 2.62
C GLU A 96 20.17 12.30 3.47
N THR A 97 19.65 13.18 4.33
CA THR A 97 18.43 12.89 5.11
C THR A 97 17.25 12.55 4.21
N GLN A 98 17.04 13.29 3.12
CA GLN A 98 15.93 13.04 2.20
C GLN A 98 16.16 11.76 1.36
N LEU A 99 17.38 11.44 0.97
CA LEU A 99 17.70 10.17 0.29
C LEU A 99 17.49 8.96 1.20
N THR A 100 17.76 9.08 2.49
CA THR A 100 17.41 8.05 3.48
C THR A 100 15.89 7.93 3.63
N ALA A 101 15.20 9.05 3.77
CA ALA A 101 13.72 9.06 3.90
C ALA A 101 13.01 8.43 2.69
N ILE A 102 13.54 8.61 1.47
CA ILE A 102 12.95 7.96 0.28
C ILE A 102 13.16 6.44 0.31
N ALA A 103 14.30 5.97 0.82
CA ALA A 103 14.55 4.53 1.00
C ALA A 103 13.56 3.94 2.02
N ASP A 104 13.30 4.66 3.12
CA ASP A 104 12.34 4.26 4.15
C ASP A 104 10.89 4.21 3.62
N VAL A 105 10.51 5.17 2.75
CA VAL A 105 9.19 5.16 2.09
C VAL A 105 9.05 3.97 1.16
N LYS A 106 10.08 3.68 0.35
CA LYS A 106 10.08 2.52 -0.57
C LYS A 106 10.04 1.19 0.20
N GLN A 107 10.73 1.10 1.32
CA GLN A 107 10.68 -0.09 2.18
C GLN A 107 9.28 -0.28 2.77
N ALA A 108 8.65 0.78 3.26
CA ALA A 108 7.29 0.73 3.78
C ALA A 108 6.27 0.37 2.68
N GLU A 109 6.45 0.86 1.45
CA GLU A 109 5.64 0.46 0.29
C GLU A 109 5.78 -1.04 -0.01
N ALA A 110 7.01 -1.57 -0.01
CA ALA A 110 7.26 -2.99 -0.25
C ALA A 110 6.59 -3.87 0.82
N THR A 111 6.69 -3.47 2.10
CA THR A 111 6.00 -4.15 3.20
C THR A 111 4.48 -4.13 2.99
N TYR A 112 3.89 -2.98 2.69
CA TYR A 112 2.45 -2.88 2.43
C TYR A 112 2.00 -3.78 1.26
N VAL A 113 2.77 -3.83 0.17
CA VAL A 113 2.45 -4.69 -0.99
C VAL A 113 2.49 -6.17 -0.61
N LEU A 114 3.42 -6.58 0.24
CA LEU A 114 3.51 -7.95 0.76
C LEU A 114 2.28 -8.30 1.60
N GLU A 115 2.00 -7.50 2.65
CA GLU A 115 0.86 -7.70 3.55
C GLU A 115 -0.47 -7.72 2.81
N ARG A 116 -0.62 -6.87 1.80
CA ARG A 116 -1.78 -6.86 0.92
C ARG A 116 -1.93 -8.17 0.15
N GLY A 117 -0.82 -8.73 -0.33
CA GLY A 117 -0.80 -10.04 -1.00
C GLY A 117 -1.26 -11.16 -0.08
N GLU A 118 -0.75 -11.19 1.15
CA GLU A 118 -1.09 -12.18 2.18
C GLU A 118 -2.56 -12.06 2.62
N SER A 119 -3.06 -10.85 2.84
CA SER A 119 -4.46 -10.56 3.14
C SER A 119 -5.42 -11.05 2.04
N GLN A 120 -5.05 -10.81 0.76
CA GLN A 120 -5.84 -11.30 -0.37
C GLN A 120 -5.84 -12.84 -0.46
N GLN A 121 -4.71 -13.49 -0.18
CA GLN A 121 -4.62 -14.95 -0.19
C GLN A 121 -5.43 -15.55 0.97
N ALA A 122 -5.30 -15.01 2.17
CA ALA A 122 -6.08 -15.44 3.33
C ALA A 122 -7.61 -15.32 3.11
N THR A 123 -8.04 -14.28 2.39
CA THR A 123 -9.43 -14.10 1.99
C THR A 123 -9.88 -15.20 1.03
N LYS A 124 -9.09 -15.52 0.01
CA LYS A 124 -9.41 -16.59 -0.95
C LYS A 124 -9.47 -17.96 -0.26
N ASP A 125 -8.54 -18.24 0.64
CA ASP A 125 -8.49 -19.50 1.37
C ASP A 125 -9.71 -19.66 2.30
N LYS A 126 -10.11 -18.58 2.97
CA LYS A 126 -11.34 -18.55 3.77
C LYS A 126 -12.57 -18.83 2.91
N ASP A 127 -12.72 -18.16 1.77
CA ASP A 127 -13.87 -18.30 0.90
C ASP A 127 -13.95 -19.71 0.28
N ALA A 128 -12.81 -20.28 -0.11
CA ALA A 128 -12.72 -21.67 -0.58
C ALA A 128 -13.15 -22.68 0.50
N ALA A 129 -12.75 -22.46 1.75
CA ALA A 129 -13.16 -23.32 2.85
C ALA A 129 -14.66 -23.22 3.16
N PHE A 130 -15.22 -22.01 3.11
CA PHE A 130 -16.67 -21.83 3.25
C PHE A 130 -17.44 -22.53 2.11
N ALA A 131 -16.99 -22.40 0.87
CA ALA A 131 -17.60 -23.09 -0.26
C ALA A 131 -17.55 -24.63 -0.12
N ALA A 132 -16.42 -25.16 0.34
CA ALA A 132 -16.27 -26.60 0.61
C ALA A 132 -17.20 -27.07 1.75
N PHE A 133 -17.29 -26.29 2.83
CA PHE A 133 -18.20 -26.57 3.94
C PHE A 133 -19.68 -26.54 3.49
N GLU A 134 -20.08 -25.55 2.75
CA GLU A 134 -21.45 -25.45 2.23
C GLU A 134 -21.79 -26.62 1.28
N LYS A 135 -20.84 -27.05 0.45
CA LYS A 135 -21.00 -28.23 -0.38
C LYS A 135 -21.23 -29.47 0.47
N TRP A 136 -20.38 -29.67 1.47
CA TRP A 136 -20.50 -30.80 2.40
C TRP A 136 -21.86 -30.78 3.13
N VAL A 137 -22.31 -29.64 3.62
CA VAL A 137 -23.61 -29.51 4.31
C VAL A 137 -24.77 -29.86 3.37
N ARG A 138 -24.71 -29.40 2.11
CA ARG A 138 -25.74 -29.78 1.10
C ARG A 138 -25.79 -31.29 0.85
N GLU A 139 -24.64 -31.91 0.67
CA GLU A 139 -24.51 -33.35 0.47
C GLU A 139 -24.97 -34.13 1.70
N PHE A 140 -24.57 -33.71 2.89
CA PHE A 140 -25.02 -34.31 4.16
C PHE A 140 -26.57 -34.30 4.26
N TYR A 141 -27.21 -33.15 4.06
CA TYR A 141 -28.68 -33.07 4.12
C TYR A 141 -29.36 -33.83 3.00
N ALA A 142 -28.80 -33.95 1.82
CA ALA A 142 -29.32 -34.77 0.76
C ALA A 142 -29.34 -36.26 1.14
N ILE A 143 -28.24 -36.76 1.68
CA ILE A 143 -28.14 -38.14 2.15
C ILE A 143 -29.03 -38.39 3.37
N ALA A 144 -29.05 -37.48 4.34
CA ALA A 144 -29.90 -37.58 5.53
C ALA A 144 -31.39 -37.64 5.16
N LYS A 145 -31.83 -36.88 4.14
CA LYS A 145 -33.21 -36.91 3.64
C LYS A 145 -33.58 -38.26 3.06
N ILE A 146 -32.68 -38.91 2.35
CA ILE A 146 -32.91 -40.27 1.80
C ILE A 146 -32.92 -41.28 2.95
N ALA A 147 -31.93 -41.23 3.84
CA ALA A 147 -31.82 -42.17 4.96
C ALA A 147 -32.98 -42.10 5.97
N LEU A 148 -33.64 -40.96 6.07
CA LEU A 148 -34.75 -40.71 7.01
C LEU A 148 -36.11 -40.58 6.27
N GLU A 149 -36.25 -41.14 5.06
CA GLU A 149 -37.46 -41.06 4.26
C GLU A 149 -38.69 -41.58 5.03
N ASP A 150 -38.53 -42.70 5.79
CA ASP A 150 -39.59 -43.29 6.60
C ASP A 150 -39.85 -42.55 7.93
N LYS A 151 -38.98 -41.67 8.34
CA LYS A 151 -39.03 -40.90 9.60
C LYS A 151 -38.60 -39.45 9.42
N PRO A 152 -39.27 -38.66 8.59
CA PRO A 152 -38.81 -37.31 8.17
C PRO A 152 -38.71 -36.33 9.33
N GLN A 153 -39.45 -36.51 10.41
CA GLN A 153 -39.36 -35.64 11.62
C GLN A 153 -38.00 -35.74 12.32
N LEU A 154 -37.22 -36.82 12.13
CA LEU A 154 -35.88 -36.91 12.66
C LEU A 154 -34.89 -35.94 11.98
N LEU A 155 -35.24 -35.40 10.82
CA LEU A 155 -34.46 -34.32 10.19
C LEU A 155 -34.43 -33.04 11.03
N GLU A 156 -35.46 -32.80 11.84
CA GLU A 156 -35.49 -31.65 12.75
C GLU A 156 -34.43 -31.75 13.85
N SER A 157 -34.11 -32.98 14.30
CA SER A 157 -33.04 -33.19 15.30
C SER A 157 -31.65 -32.83 14.80
N ILE A 158 -31.46 -32.78 13.49
CA ILE A 158 -30.22 -32.35 12.83
C ILE A 158 -30.31 -30.92 12.26
N GLY A 159 -31.30 -30.14 12.73
CA GLY A 159 -31.44 -28.71 12.44
C GLY A 159 -32.12 -28.36 11.13
N LYS A 160 -32.80 -29.31 10.46
CA LYS A 160 -33.54 -29.06 9.25
C LYS A 160 -35.06 -29.05 9.52
N PHE A 161 -35.69 -27.90 9.39
CA PHE A 161 -37.14 -27.78 9.49
C PHE A 161 -37.86 -28.60 8.42
N VAL A 162 -38.78 -29.49 8.83
CA VAL A 162 -39.66 -30.22 7.96
C VAL A 162 -41.04 -29.55 8.02
N ARG A 163 -41.53 -29.05 6.90
CA ARG A 163 -42.93 -28.56 6.84
C ARG A 163 -43.88 -29.75 6.89
N SER A 164 -44.71 -29.81 7.92
CA SER A 164 -45.86 -30.72 8.03
C SER A 164 -46.92 -30.44 6.98
#